data_7195e23abe4471d99c74664fd4b85e11
#
_entry.id   7195e23abe4471d99c74664fd4b85e11
#
_cell.length_a   1.000
_cell.length_b   1.000
_cell.length_c   1.000
_cell.angle_alpha   90.00
_cell.angle_beta   90.00
_cell.angle_gamma   90.00
#
_symmetry.space_group_name_H-M   'P 1'
#
loop_
_entity.id
_entity.type
_entity.pdbx_description
1 polymer ?
#
loop_
_entity_poly.entity_id
_entity_poly.type
_entity_poly.pdbx_seq_one_letter_code
_entity_poly.pdbx_strand_id
1 'polypeptide(L)'
;MQNIVNRLEQQLSEDIRHIHLPDSNSAARYAAQRLKAVAEHAPVFIAMLAEPWLNCPVSERTRQLLLDCARIHLYARILDDALDEGLAVCQQNLLRAQPMFWQTVQRIGASIPPTVADEAERLIQQTVSAVLSDDLRRDPKYWGAKNHHLLLVPLLLSENSAAYQTCRSGLSNLIALVQAGDEWKQGVLTGALLRNQVLDFITQCLHPDQLADLNRLGWPCVAERIVWNADQLISVLSEPSCE
;
A
#
# COMPACT_ATOMS: atom_id res chain seq x y z
N MET A 1 21.33 8.09 6.44
CA MET A 1 20.16 7.17 6.46
C MET A 1 18.82 7.89 6.32
N GLN A 2 18.56 8.93 7.03
CA GLN A 2 17.30 9.73 6.95
C GLN A 2 17.00 10.35 5.57
N ASN A 3 17.90 10.22 4.61
CA ASN A 3 17.88 11.02 3.38
C ASN A 3 16.89 10.53 2.30
N ILE A 4 16.65 9.22 2.15
CA ILE A 4 15.75 8.73 1.08
C ILE A 4 14.28 8.95 1.44
N VAL A 5 13.85 8.56 2.64
CA VAL A 5 12.46 8.75 3.11
C VAL A 5 12.09 10.23 3.07
N ASN A 6 12.91 11.10 3.70
CA ASN A 6 12.67 12.54 3.72
C ASN A 6 12.57 13.16 2.31
N ARG A 7 13.39 12.69 1.36
CA ARG A 7 13.33 13.16 -0.03
C ARG A 7 12.05 12.73 -0.73
N LEU A 8 11.63 11.47 -0.55
CA LEU A 8 10.37 10.97 -1.12
C LEU A 8 9.18 11.72 -0.54
N GLU A 9 9.15 11.94 0.78
CA GLU A 9 8.11 12.72 1.45
C GLU A 9 8.08 14.17 0.97
N GLN A 10 9.24 14.82 0.84
CA GLN A 10 9.33 16.18 0.33
C GLN A 10 8.76 16.29 -1.10
N GLN A 11 9.19 15.39 -2.00
CA GLN A 11 8.72 15.40 -3.37
C GLN A 11 7.23 15.10 -3.47
N LEU A 12 6.72 14.13 -2.69
CA LEU A 12 5.29 13.85 -2.65
C LEU A 12 4.48 15.03 -2.10
N SER A 13 5.03 15.74 -1.10
CA SER A 13 4.42 16.98 -0.57
C SER A 13 4.38 18.10 -1.60
N GLU A 14 5.36 18.17 -2.51
CA GLU A 14 5.34 19.08 -3.65
C GLU A 14 4.26 18.70 -4.65
N ASP A 15 4.14 17.43 -4.99
CA ASP A 15 3.06 16.92 -5.85
C ASP A 15 1.66 17.24 -5.28
N ILE A 16 1.46 17.03 -3.97
CA ILE A 16 0.20 17.36 -3.28
C ILE A 16 -0.11 18.86 -3.39
N ARG A 17 0.89 19.74 -3.25
CA ARG A 17 0.71 21.17 -3.42
C ARG A 17 0.29 21.55 -4.84
N HIS A 18 0.72 20.82 -5.86
CA HIS A 18 0.29 21.05 -7.25
C HIS A 18 -1.13 20.55 -7.53
N ILE A 19 -1.58 19.52 -6.83
CA ILE A 19 -2.97 19.04 -6.89
C ILE A 19 -3.91 20.02 -6.18
N HIS A 20 -3.41 20.69 -5.14
CA HIS A 20 -4.18 21.60 -4.29
C HIS A 20 -4.73 22.80 -5.05
N LEU A 21 -5.99 23.17 -4.76
CA LEU A 21 -6.61 24.41 -5.22
C LEU A 21 -6.15 25.59 -4.35
N PRO A 22 -5.91 26.77 -4.95
CA PRO A 22 -5.79 28.00 -4.15
C PRO A 22 -7.03 28.17 -3.26
N ASP A 23 -6.83 28.59 -2.02
CA ASP A 23 -7.88 28.80 -1.01
C ASP A 23 -8.81 29.99 -1.36
N SER A 24 -9.53 29.90 -2.48
CA SER A 24 -10.35 30.99 -3.00
C SER A 24 -11.78 30.99 -2.42
N ASN A 25 -12.27 29.86 -1.93
CA ASN A 25 -13.62 29.72 -1.36
C ASN A 25 -13.73 28.51 -0.42
N SER A 26 -14.92 28.32 0.17
CA SER A 26 -15.19 27.21 1.10
C SER A 26 -15.02 25.84 0.46
N ALA A 27 -15.39 25.67 -0.81
CA ALA A 27 -15.24 24.39 -1.53
C ALA A 27 -13.75 24.05 -1.76
N ALA A 28 -12.92 25.04 -2.10
CA ALA A 28 -11.48 24.86 -2.27
C ALA A 28 -10.80 24.45 -0.94
N ARG A 29 -11.18 25.10 0.18
CA ARG A 29 -10.69 24.71 1.50
C ARG A 29 -11.08 23.30 1.88
N TYR A 30 -12.32 22.89 1.59
CA TYR A 30 -12.78 21.54 1.87
C TYR A 30 -12.05 20.50 1.00
N ALA A 31 -11.84 20.77 -0.30
CA ALA A 31 -11.04 19.92 -1.18
C ALA A 31 -9.60 19.74 -0.68
N ALA A 32 -8.98 20.81 -0.19
CA ALA A 32 -7.66 20.79 0.42
C ALA A 32 -7.61 19.94 1.71
N GLN A 33 -8.63 20.07 2.54
CA GLN A 33 -8.74 19.29 3.78
C GLN A 33 -8.87 17.78 3.49
N ARG A 34 -9.69 17.41 2.50
CA ARG A 34 -9.83 16.01 2.06
C ARG A 34 -8.51 15.48 1.49
N LEU A 35 -7.86 16.24 0.61
CA LEU A 35 -6.57 15.85 0.04
C LEU A 35 -5.50 15.65 1.12
N LYS A 36 -5.49 16.51 2.15
CA LYS A 36 -4.60 16.36 3.30
C LYS A 36 -4.88 15.06 4.05
N ALA A 37 -6.14 14.76 4.37
CA ALA A 37 -6.53 13.54 5.06
C ALA A 37 -6.10 12.28 4.27
N VAL A 38 -6.31 12.27 2.97
CA VAL A 38 -5.84 11.18 2.07
C VAL A 38 -4.33 11.02 2.11
N ALA A 39 -3.59 12.13 2.19
CA ALA A 39 -2.12 12.12 2.20
C ALA A 39 -1.50 11.72 3.56
N GLU A 40 -2.25 11.72 4.65
CA GLU A 40 -1.77 11.39 6.00
C GLU A 40 -1.18 9.96 6.12
N HIS A 41 -1.59 9.06 5.25
CA HIS A 41 -1.07 7.68 5.20
C HIS A 41 0.23 7.54 4.38
N ALA A 42 0.60 8.55 3.59
CA ALA A 42 1.76 8.48 2.70
C ALA A 42 3.09 8.22 3.42
N PRO A 43 3.41 8.85 4.58
CA PRO A 43 4.65 8.59 5.29
C PRO A 43 4.85 7.13 5.69
N VAL A 44 3.77 6.48 6.14
CA VAL A 44 3.81 5.06 6.53
C VAL A 44 4.10 4.18 5.33
N PHE A 45 3.45 4.44 4.20
CA PHE A 45 3.69 3.71 2.96
C PHE A 45 5.11 3.92 2.43
N ILE A 46 5.60 5.17 2.43
CA ILE A 46 6.96 5.51 2.00
C ILE A 46 8.01 4.81 2.88
N ALA A 47 7.80 4.76 4.19
CA ALA A 47 8.70 4.08 5.10
C ALA A 47 8.81 2.58 4.79
N MET A 48 7.68 1.90 4.59
CA MET A 48 7.66 0.49 4.17
C MET A 48 8.30 0.29 2.80
N LEU A 49 7.95 1.16 1.84
CA LEU A 49 8.45 1.10 0.47
C LEU A 49 9.97 1.26 0.40
N ALA A 50 10.55 2.17 1.19
CA ALA A 50 11.97 2.50 1.16
C ALA A 50 12.84 1.60 2.07
N GLU A 51 12.24 0.80 2.94
CA GLU A 51 12.95 0.04 3.98
C GLU A 51 14.11 -0.80 3.44
N PRO A 52 13.98 -1.59 2.35
CA PRO A 52 15.07 -2.40 1.82
C PRO A 52 16.30 -1.60 1.36
N TRP A 53 16.13 -0.29 1.15
CA TRP A 53 17.20 0.60 0.66
C TRP A 53 17.74 1.57 1.70
N LEU A 54 17.30 1.49 2.98
CA LEU A 54 17.73 2.42 4.02
C LEU A 54 19.24 2.33 4.32
N ASN A 55 19.83 1.15 4.16
CA ASN A 55 21.21 0.85 4.56
C ASN A 55 22.15 0.65 3.37
N CYS A 56 21.72 0.95 2.15
CA CYS A 56 22.55 0.80 0.94
C CYS A 56 22.54 2.07 0.08
N PRO A 57 23.54 2.28 -0.77
CA PRO A 57 23.49 3.32 -1.78
C PRO A 57 22.34 3.09 -2.74
N VAL A 58 21.54 4.12 -3.00
CA VAL A 58 20.38 4.07 -3.88
C VAL A 58 20.70 4.79 -5.17
N SER A 59 20.57 4.10 -6.30
CA SER A 59 20.71 4.71 -7.62
C SER A 59 19.60 5.75 -7.86
N GLU A 60 19.85 6.71 -8.76
CA GLU A 60 18.83 7.69 -9.14
C GLU A 60 17.60 6.99 -9.76
N ARG A 61 17.83 5.94 -10.56
CA ARG A 61 16.76 5.12 -11.14
C ARG A 61 15.89 4.48 -10.07
N THR A 62 16.50 3.85 -9.07
CA THR A 62 15.75 3.22 -7.97
C THR A 62 14.97 4.27 -7.17
N ARG A 63 15.59 5.42 -6.89
CA ARG A 63 14.91 6.52 -6.19
C ARG A 63 13.69 7.03 -6.96
N GLN A 64 13.82 7.23 -8.27
CA GLN A 64 12.71 7.65 -9.11
C GLN A 64 11.60 6.59 -9.12
N LEU A 65 11.94 5.31 -9.17
CA LEU A 65 10.98 4.21 -9.13
C LEU A 65 10.22 4.16 -7.79
N LEU A 66 10.91 4.35 -6.66
CA LEU A 66 10.27 4.44 -5.34
C LEU A 66 9.30 5.63 -5.27
N LEU A 67 9.70 6.79 -5.80
CA LEU A 67 8.82 7.96 -5.88
C LEU A 67 7.60 7.70 -6.76
N ASP A 68 7.79 7.05 -7.89
CA ASP A 68 6.70 6.74 -8.80
C ASP A 68 5.71 5.74 -8.17
N CYS A 69 6.17 4.76 -7.40
CA CYS A 69 5.29 3.88 -6.62
C CYS A 69 4.53 4.64 -5.52
N ALA A 70 5.19 5.59 -4.84
CA ALA A 70 4.52 6.44 -3.85
C ALA A 70 3.44 7.34 -4.50
N ARG A 71 3.68 7.86 -5.71
CA ARG A 71 2.69 8.63 -6.49
C ARG A 71 1.49 7.80 -6.92
N ILE A 72 1.71 6.55 -7.36
CA ILE A 72 0.61 5.62 -7.67
C ILE A 72 -0.22 5.35 -6.42
N HIS A 73 0.43 5.11 -5.28
CA HIS A 73 -0.30 4.91 -4.02
C HIS A 73 -1.13 6.14 -3.65
N LEU A 74 -0.54 7.35 -3.71
CA LEU A 74 -1.29 8.59 -3.47
C LEU A 74 -2.49 8.72 -4.41
N TYR A 75 -2.30 8.46 -5.70
CA TYR A 75 -3.39 8.50 -6.67
C TYR A 75 -4.48 7.48 -6.35
N ALA A 76 -4.12 6.25 -5.99
CA ALA A 76 -5.09 5.23 -5.58
C ALA A 76 -5.92 5.67 -4.37
N ARG A 77 -5.30 6.32 -3.37
CA ARG A 77 -6.02 6.88 -2.22
C ARG A 77 -6.94 8.05 -2.59
N ILE A 78 -6.53 8.91 -3.55
CA ILE A 78 -7.39 10.00 -4.05
C ILE A 78 -8.57 9.43 -4.85
N LEU A 79 -8.36 8.35 -5.61
CA LEU A 79 -9.41 7.66 -6.35
C LEU A 79 -10.43 7.03 -5.38
N ASP A 80 -9.95 6.31 -4.37
CA ASP A 80 -10.73 5.69 -3.30
C ASP A 80 -11.63 6.75 -2.61
N ASP A 81 -11.03 7.86 -2.16
CA ASP A 81 -11.77 9.00 -1.58
C ASP A 81 -12.85 9.57 -2.52
N ALA A 82 -12.56 9.65 -3.82
CA ALA A 82 -13.51 10.15 -4.81
C ALA A 82 -14.69 9.19 -5.07
N LEU A 83 -14.45 7.88 -4.98
CA LEU A 83 -15.46 6.85 -5.16
C LEU A 83 -16.34 6.69 -3.91
N ASP A 84 -15.71 6.61 -2.74
CA ASP A 84 -16.41 6.37 -1.47
C ASP A 84 -17.28 7.56 -1.05
N GLU A 85 -16.76 8.77 -1.17
CA GLU A 85 -17.47 9.99 -0.77
C GLU A 85 -18.45 10.50 -1.85
N GLY A 86 -18.18 10.23 -3.13
CA GLY A 86 -19.01 10.71 -4.24
C GLY A 86 -19.13 12.23 -4.37
N LEU A 87 -18.29 12.99 -3.63
CA LEU A 87 -18.35 14.45 -3.55
C LEU A 87 -17.64 15.11 -4.75
N ALA A 88 -18.22 16.17 -5.29
CA ALA A 88 -17.63 16.92 -6.42
C ALA A 88 -16.21 17.42 -6.13
N VAL A 89 -15.90 17.76 -4.87
CA VAL A 89 -14.55 18.22 -4.46
C VAL A 89 -13.53 17.09 -4.48
N CYS A 90 -13.91 15.86 -4.12
CA CYS A 90 -13.05 14.68 -4.19
C CYS A 90 -12.79 14.31 -5.67
N GLN A 91 -13.81 14.39 -6.52
CA GLN A 91 -13.66 14.21 -7.98
C GLN A 91 -12.74 15.26 -8.61
N GLN A 92 -12.80 16.51 -8.15
CA GLN A 92 -11.87 17.57 -8.61
C GLN A 92 -10.41 17.25 -8.21
N ASN A 93 -10.17 16.77 -7.00
CA ASN A 93 -8.84 16.31 -6.58
C ASN A 93 -8.33 15.18 -7.47
N LEU A 94 -9.19 14.20 -7.78
CA LEU A 94 -8.87 13.09 -8.69
C LEU A 94 -8.48 13.59 -10.09
N LEU A 95 -9.29 14.48 -10.69
CA LEU A 95 -9.00 15.04 -12.01
C LEU A 95 -7.67 15.81 -12.04
N ARG A 96 -7.34 16.54 -10.98
CA ARG A 96 -6.07 17.27 -10.86
C ARG A 96 -4.87 16.37 -10.64
N ALA A 97 -5.05 15.21 -10.02
CA ALA A 97 -4.00 14.21 -9.84
C ALA A 97 -3.70 13.42 -11.13
N GLN A 98 -4.58 13.44 -12.12
CA GLN A 98 -4.42 12.68 -13.37
C GLN A 98 -3.10 12.94 -14.13
N PRO A 99 -2.64 14.18 -14.32
CA PRO A 99 -1.37 14.41 -15.02
C PRO A 99 -0.19 13.71 -14.32
N MET A 100 -0.13 13.77 -12.98
CA MET A 100 0.88 13.07 -12.19
C MET A 100 0.79 11.55 -12.39
N PHE A 101 -0.41 11.00 -12.36
CA PHE A 101 -0.67 9.57 -12.55
C PHE A 101 -0.18 9.08 -13.92
N TRP A 102 -0.62 9.73 -15.01
CA TRP A 102 -0.24 9.33 -16.37
C TRP A 102 1.27 9.44 -16.63
N GLN A 103 1.90 10.50 -16.18
CA GLN A 103 3.35 10.65 -16.28
C GLN A 103 4.09 9.55 -15.51
N THR A 104 3.57 9.17 -14.35
CA THR A 104 4.13 8.11 -13.50
C THR A 104 4.00 6.74 -14.18
N VAL A 105 2.81 6.42 -14.70
CA VAL A 105 2.58 5.16 -15.44
C VAL A 105 3.50 5.03 -16.64
N GLN A 106 3.69 6.12 -17.42
CA GLN A 106 4.61 6.14 -18.56
C GLN A 106 6.05 5.85 -18.13
N ARG A 107 6.54 6.47 -17.03
CA ARG A 107 7.91 6.24 -16.54
C ARG A 107 8.11 4.80 -16.05
N ILE A 108 7.16 4.28 -15.27
CA ILE A 108 7.22 2.89 -14.82
C ILE A 108 7.23 1.95 -16.03
N GLY A 109 6.29 2.12 -16.96
CA GLY A 109 6.20 1.29 -18.17
C GLY A 109 7.49 1.31 -19.00
N ALA A 110 8.09 2.49 -19.17
CA ALA A 110 9.37 2.62 -19.89
C ALA A 110 10.56 2.00 -19.13
N SER A 111 10.42 1.75 -17.82
CA SER A 111 11.48 1.14 -17.01
C SER A 111 11.39 -0.38 -16.89
N ILE A 112 10.31 -1.00 -17.38
CA ILE A 112 10.10 -2.45 -17.30
C ILE A 112 11.01 -3.17 -18.31
N PRO A 113 11.97 -3.99 -17.84
CA PRO A 113 12.75 -4.83 -18.74
C PRO A 113 11.86 -5.90 -19.39
N PRO A 114 12.09 -6.25 -20.68
CA PRO A 114 11.32 -7.30 -21.35
C PRO A 114 11.31 -8.64 -20.59
N THR A 115 12.39 -8.94 -19.87
CA THR A 115 12.54 -10.18 -19.08
C THR A 115 11.58 -10.33 -17.89
N VAL A 116 10.98 -9.24 -17.43
CA VAL A 116 10.04 -9.24 -16.29
C VAL A 116 8.68 -8.64 -16.68
N ALA A 117 8.45 -8.36 -17.96
CA ALA A 117 7.21 -7.73 -18.43
C ALA A 117 5.97 -8.55 -18.07
N ASP A 118 6.00 -9.86 -18.31
CA ASP A 118 4.90 -10.78 -18.01
C ASP A 118 4.59 -10.82 -16.50
N GLU A 119 5.61 -10.77 -15.65
CA GLU A 119 5.44 -10.76 -14.21
C GLU A 119 4.86 -9.43 -13.73
N ALA A 120 5.31 -8.30 -14.29
CA ALA A 120 4.76 -6.98 -13.99
C ALA A 120 3.29 -6.89 -14.40
N GLU A 121 2.93 -7.39 -15.59
CA GLU A 121 1.55 -7.46 -16.06
C GLU A 121 0.70 -8.34 -15.13
N ARG A 122 1.21 -9.50 -14.74
CA ARG A 122 0.53 -10.42 -13.82
C ARG A 122 0.24 -9.77 -12.47
N LEU A 123 1.17 -8.98 -11.92
CA LEU A 123 0.95 -8.24 -10.67
C LEU A 123 -0.19 -7.23 -10.79
N ILE A 124 -0.24 -6.49 -11.91
CA ILE A 124 -1.31 -5.52 -12.18
C ILE A 124 -2.66 -6.24 -12.28
N GLN A 125 -2.72 -7.33 -13.06
CA GLN A 125 -3.95 -8.11 -13.23
C GLN A 125 -4.44 -8.69 -11.91
N GLN A 126 -3.55 -9.19 -11.07
CA GLN A 126 -3.91 -9.70 -9.74
C GLN A 126 -4.49 -8.62 -8.84
N THR A 127 -3.93 -7.42 -8.87
CA THR A 127 -4.45 -6.29 -8.09
C THR A 127 -5.84 -5.89 -8.56
N VAL A 128 -6.03 -5.73 -9.87
CA VAL A 128 -7.35 -5.40 -10.43
C VAL A 128 -8.38 -6.48 -10.09
N SER A 129 -8.02 -7.75 -10.24
CA SER A 129 -8.89 -8.86 -9.87
C SER A 129 -9.24 -8.88 -8.38
N ALA A 130 -8.28 -8.57 -7.51
CA ALA A 130 -8.50 -8.50 -6.07
C ALA A 130 -9.48 -7.37 -5.69
N VAL A 131 -9.29 -6.17 -6.27
CA VAL A 131 -10.18 -5.03 -6.06
C VAL A 131 -11.61 -5.35 -6.53
N LEU A 132 -11.77 -5.90 -7.74
CA LEU A 132 -13.08 -6.26 -8.29
C LEU A 132 -13.78 -7.40 -7.54
N SER A 133 -13.03 -8.22 -6.81
CA SER A 133 -13.57 -9.37 -6.07
C SER A 133 -13.77 -9.10 -4.58
N ASP A 134 -13.48 -7.92 -4.11
CA ASP A 134 -13.44 -7.59 -2.68
C ASP A 134 -14.79 -7.76 -2.01
N ASP A 135 -15.86 -7.22 -2.61
CA ASP A 135 -17.22 -7.32 -2.09
C ASP A 135 -17.78 -8.76 -2.12
N LEU A 136 -17.21 -9.63 -2.97
CA LEU A 136 -17.68 -10.99 -3.19
C LEU A 136 -16.92 -12.04 -2.38
N ARG A 137 -15.70 -11.73 -1.94
CA ARG A 137 -14.80 -12.68 -1.30
C ARG A 137 -14.21 -12.07 -0.02
N ARG A 138 -14.94 -12.18 1.07
CA ARG A 138 -14.47 -11.83 2.42
C ARG A 138 -13.45 -12.87 2.93
N ASP A 139 -12.48 -13.23 2.11
CA ASP A 139 -11.42 -14.19 2.44
C ASP A 139 -10.12 -13.41 2.63
N PRO A 140 -9.49 -13.45 3.82
CA PRO A 140 -8.28 -12.71 4.14
C PRO A 140 -7.14 -12.87 3.13
N LYS A 141 -7.03 -14.02 2.50
CA LYS A 141 -5.98 -14.29 1.49
C LYS A 141 -6.05 -13.38 0.25
N TYR A 142 -7.23 -12.80 -0.04
CA TYR A 142 -7.38 -11.87 -1.17
C TYR A 142 -7.11 -10.42 -0.79
N TRP A 143 -7.22 -10.07 0.50
CA TRP A 143 -7.03 -8.69 0.95
C TRP A 143 -5.62 -8.16 0.70
N GLY A 144 -4.61 -9.03 0.84
CA GLY A 144 -3.22 -8.67 0.58
C GLY A 144 -2.91 -8.35 -0.88
N ALA A 145 -3.71 -8.85 -1.81
CA ALA A 145 -3.45 -8.67 -3.24
C ALA A 145 -3.83 -7.28 -3.77
N LYS A 146 -4.61 -6.48 -3.03
CA LYS A 146 -5.09 -5.17 -3.49
C LYS A 146 -3.98 -4.15 -3.73
N ASN A 147 -3.00 -4.07 -2.83
CA ASN A 147 -1.99 -3.01 -2.83
C ASN A 147 -0.54 -3.50 -2.74
N HIS A 148 -0.30 -4.80 -2.54
CA HIS A 148 1.05 -5.32 -2.33
C HIS A 148 1.98 -5.11 -3.53
N HIS A 149 1.44 -5.02 -4.74
CA HIS A 149 2.21 -4.82 -5.97
C HIS A 149 3.03 -3.53 -5.93
N LEU A 150 2.53 -2.46 -5.31
CA LEU A 150 3.27 -1.20 -5.20
C LEU A 150 4.54 -1.32 -4.35
N LEU A 151 4.57 -2.25 -3.40
CA LEU A 151 5.77 -2.57 -2.62
C LEU A 151 6.70 -3.52 -3.39
N LEU A 152 6.17 -4.36 -4.26
CA LEU A 152 6.93 -5.36 -5.02
C LEU A 152 7.54 -4.84 -6.31
N VAL A 153 6.91 -3.87 -6.97
CA VAL A 153 7.41 -3.33 -8.25
C VAL A 153 8.84 -2.82 -8.15
N PRO A 154 9.26 -2.06 -7.11
CA PRO A 154 10.65 -1.63 -7.00
C PRO A 154 11.63 -2.79 -6.89
N LEU A 155 11.26 -3.88 -6.21
CA LEU A 155 12.11 -5.08 -6.15
C LEU A 155 12.21 -5.78 -7.49
N LEU A 156 11.07 -5.97 -8.16
CA LEU A 156 11.02 -6.62 -9.47
C LEU A 156 11.83 -5.88 -10.53
N LEU A 157 11.78 -4.54 -10.52
CA LEU A 157 12.43 -3.68 -11.51
C LEU A 157 13.84 -3.24 -11.10
N SER A 158 14.27 -3.53 -9.87
CA SER A 158 15.62 -3.23 -9.38
C SER A 158 16.60 -4.38 -9.67
N GLU A 159 17.86 -4.14 -9.35
CA GLU A 159 18.90 -5.17 -9.40
C GLU A 159 18.70 -6.28 -8.34
N ASN A 160 17.78 -6.09 -7.39
CA ASN A 160 17.45 -7.02 -6.32
C ASN A 160 16.22 -7.90 -6.62
N SER A 161 16.04 -8.29 -7.88
CA SER A 161 14.89 -9.10 -8.31
C SER A 161 14.79 -10.47 -7.61
N ALA A 162 15.90 -11.01 -7.11
CA ALA A 162 15.90 -12.25 -6.31
C ALA A 162 15.10 -12.11 -5.01
N ALA A 163 15.11 -10.94 -4.39
CA ALA A 163 14.33 -10.64 -3.20
C ALA A 163 12.81 -10.60 -3.46
N TYR A 164 12.41 -10.30 -4.68
CA TYR A 164 11.01 -10.20 -5.08
C TYR A 164 10.21 -11.46 -4.76
N GLN A 165 10.69 -12.63 -5.20
CA GLN A 165 9.96 -13.88 -5.03
C GLN A 165 9.80 -14.25 -3.54
N THR A 166 10.83 -14.01 -2.74
CA THR A 166 10.85 -14.35 -1.32
C THR A 166 9.96 -13.41 -0.49
N CYS A 167 9.96 -12.10 -0.80
CA CYS A 167 9.19 -11.10 -0.05
C CYS A 167 7.70 -11.08 -0.40
N ARG A 168 7.32 -11.61 -1.54
CA ARG A 168 5.99 -11.46 -2.10
C ARG A 168 4.88 -11.90 -1.13
N SER A 169 5.00 -13.09 -0.55
CA SER A 169 4.00 -13.62 0.39
C SER A 169 3.95 -12.82 1.68
N GLY A 170 5.10 -12.48 2.25
CA GLY A 170 5.16 -11.70 3.50
C GLY A 170 4.54 -10.30 3.36
N LEU A 171 4.79 -9.60 2.25
CA LEU A 171 4.18 -8.29 2.01
C LEU A 171 2.67 -8.39 1.76
N SER A 172 2.22 -9.41 1.05
CA SER A 172 0.79 -9.68 0.88
C SER A 172 0.12 -9.93 2.24
N ASN A 173 0.76 -10.72 3.11
CA ASN A 173 0.26 -11.00 4.46
C ASN A 173 0.16 -9.72 5.31
N LEU A 174 1.17 -8.83 5.26
CA LEU A 174 1.11 -7.55 5.97
C LEU A 174 -0.11 -6.73 5.53
N ILE A 175 -0.32 -6.57 4.23
CA ILE A 175 -1.46 -5.79 3.72
C ILE A 175 -2.79 -6.41 4.12
N ALA A 176 -2.89 -7.74 4.08
CA ALA A 176 -4.09 -8.46 4.51
C ALA A 176 -4.39 -8.27 6.00
N LEU A 177 -3.36 -8.27 6.86
CA LEU A 177 -3.54 -7.99 8.29
C LEU A 177 -3.97 -6.55 8.57
N VAL A 178 -3.45 -5.58 7.81
CA VAL A 178 -3.89 -4.18 7.90
C VAL A 178 -5.37 -4.07 7.50
N GLN A 179 -5.75 -4.67 6.38
CA GLN A 179 -7.14 -4.68 5.92
C GLN A 179 -8.07 -5.37 6.94
N ALA A 180 -7.66 -6.51 7.51
CA ALA A 180 -8.43 -7.18 8.56
C ALA A 180 -8.70 -6.28 9.77
N GLY A 181 -7.71 -5.47 10.16
CA GLY A 181 -7.87 -4.49 11.25
C GLY A 181 -8.88 -3.38 10.91
N ASP A 182 -8.90 -2.94 9.67
CA ASP A 182 -9.85 -1.91 9.21
C ASP A 182 -11.27 -2.47 9.09
N GLU A 183 -11.45 -3.66 8.55
CA GLU A 183 -12.74 -4.37 8.48
C GLU A 183 -13.32 -4.63 9.88
N TRP A 184 -12.46 -4.95 10.84
CA TRP A 184 -12.88 -5.10 12.24
C TRP A 184 -13.42 -3.78 12.81
N LYS A 185 -12.69 -2.68 12.64
CA LYS A 185 -13.10 -1.36 13.15
C LYS A 185 -14.43 -0.90 12.54
N GLN A 186 -14.70 -1.28 11.30
CA GLN A 186 -15.95 -0.97 10.60
C GLN A 186 -17.10 -1.92 10.97
N GLY A 187 -16.87 -2.92 11.84
CA GLY A 187 -17.87 -3.90 12.24
C GLY A 187 -18.24 -4.91 11.16
N VAL A 188 -17.43 -5.04 10.12
CA VAL A 188 -17.65 -5.97 9.00
C VAL A 188 -17.27 -7.39 9.39
N LEU A 189 -16.25 -7.58 10.23
CA LEU A 189 -15.82 -8.87 10.76
C LEU A 189 -16.76 -9.35 11.88
N THR A 190 -18.01 -9.62 11.52
CA THR A 190 -19.03 -10.10 12.45
C THR A 190 -19.35 -11.56 12.21
N GLY A 191 -19.26 -12.46 13.03
CA GLY A 191 -19.62 -13.86 12.90
C GLY A 191 -18.48 -14.85 13.20
N ALA A 192 -18.84 -15.97 13.84
CA ALA A 192 -17.87 -16.94 14.34
C ALA A 192 -17.02 -17.56 13.23
N LEU A 193 -17.63 -17.83 12.06
CA LEU A 193 -16.91 -18.45 10.92
C LEU A 193 -15.81 -17.50 10.40
N LEU A 194 -16.15 -16.22 10.18
CA LEU A 194 -15.18 -15.25 9.69
C LEU A 194 -14.07 -14.98 10.71
N ARG A 195 -14.41 -14.93 12.00
CA ARG A 195 -13.43 -14.84 13.09
C ARG A 195 -12.41 -15.98 13.04
N ASN A 196 -12.86 -17.22 12.92
CA ASN A 196 -11.98 -18.39 12.84
C ASN A 196 -11.09 -18.34 11.60
N GLN A 197 -11.61 -17.96 10.45
CA GLN A 197 -10.83 -17.79 9.22
C GLN A 197 -9.72 -16.74 9.38
N VAL A 198 -10.01 -15.63 10.07
CA VAL A 198 -9.00 -14.59 10.34
C VAL A 198 -7.93 -15.11 11.31
N LEU A 199 -8.31 -15.82 12.36
CA LEU A 199 -7.35 -16.41 13.30
C LEU A 199 -6.43 -17.45 12.64
N ASP A 200 -6.99 -18.32 11.79
CA ASP A 200 -6.21 -19.28 11.01
C ASP A 200 -5.25 -18.56 10.05
N PHE A 201 -5.71 -17.50 9.39
CA PHE A 201 -4.88 -16.69 8.52
C PHE A 201 -3.75 -15.98 9.28
N ILE A 202 -4.03 -15.41 10.47
CA ILE A 202 -3.00 -14.79 11.33
C ILE A 202 -1.91 -15.80 11.67
N THR A 203 -2.29 -17.02 12.03
CA THR A 203 -1.35 -18.10 12.33
C THR A 203 -0.42 -18.40 11.16
N GLN A 204 -0.94 -18.39 9.92
CA GLN A 204 -0.14 -18.54 8.71
C GLN A 204 0.80 -17.37 8.46
N CYS A 205 0.36 -16.12 8.73
CA CYS A 205 1.17 -14.92 8.58
C CYS A 205 2.38 -14.88 9.53
N LEU A 206 2.25 -15.48 10.72
CA LEU A 206 3.30 -15.52 11.75
C LEU A 206 4.31 -16.66 11.54
N HIS A 207 4.32 -17.31 10.37
CA HIS A 207 5.26 -18.40 10.10
C HIS A 207 6.71 -17.92 10.22
N PRO A 208 7.54 -18.57 11.08
CA PRO A 208 8.89 -18.09 11.41
C PRO A 208 9.80 -17.90 10.19
N ASP A 209 9.70 -18.80 9.19
CA ASP A 209 10.53 -18.73 7.98
C ASP A 209 10.19 -17.48 7.14
N GLN A 210 8.92 -17.10 7.04
CA GLN A 210 8.52 -15.89 6.30
C GLN A 210 9.01 -14.61 6.99
N LEU A 211 8.92 -14.55 8.31
CA LEU A 211 9.42 -13.42 9.09
C LEU A 211 10.96 -13.33 9.02
N ALA A 212 11.65 -14.47 9.09
CA ALA A 212 13.11 -14.53 8.92
C ALA A 212 13.54 -14.07 7.52
N ASP A 213 12.80 -14.44 6.48
CA ASP A 213 13.06 -14.02 5.11
C ASP A 213 12.89 -12.52 4.91
N LEU A 214 11.84 -11.92 5.47
CA LEU A 214 11.65 -10.46 5.44
C LEU A 214 12.82 -9.73 6.12
N ASN A 215 13.23 -10.18 7.30
CA ASN A 215 14.38 -9.62 8.02
C ASN A 215 15.66 -9.71 7.17
N ARG A 216 15.95 -10.87 6.60
CA ARG A 216 17.15 -11.13 5.79
C ARG A 216 17.18 -10.27 4.52
N LEU A 217 16.03 -9.96 3.96
CA LEU A 217 15.89 -9.22 2.71
C LEU A 217 15.74 -7.70 2.90
N GLY A 218 15.85 -7.21 4.14
CA GLY A 218 15.92 -5.79 4.44
C GLY A 218 14.59 -5.16 4.86
N TRP A 219 13.61 -5.97 5.28
CA TRP A 219 12.33 -5.50 5.83
C TRP A 219 12.10 -5.91 7.30
N PRO A 220 13.02 -5.58 8.24
CA PRO A 220 12.82 -5.90 9.65
C PRO A 220 11.61 -5.18 10.26
N CYS A 221 11.38 -3.91 9.95
CA CYS A 221 10.24 -3.17 10.48
C CYS A 221 8.90 -3.67 9.92
N VAL A 222 8.89 -4.15 8.67
CA VAL A 222 7.71 -4.83 8.11
C VAL A 222 7.43 -6.13 8.86
N ALA A 223 8.46 -6.94 9.14
CA ALA A 223 8.31 -8.17 9.92
C ALA A 223 7.77 -7.89 11.34
N GLU A 224 8.34 -6.90 12.04
CA GLU A 224 7.84 -6.45 13.34
C GLU A 224 6.39 -5.96 13.27
N ARG A 225 6.02 -5.25 12.22
CA ARG A 225 4.66 -4.74 12.02
C ARG A 225 3.66 -5.86 11.74
N ILE A 226 4.05 -6.94 11.05
CA ILE A 226 3.22 -8.15 10.90
C ILE A 226 2.88 -8.73 12.28
N VAL A 227 3.90 -8.93 13.10
CA VAL A 227 3.71 -9.46 14.47
C VAL A 227 2.79 -8.55 15.28
N TRP A 228 3.05 -7.25 15.28
CA TRP A 228 2.25 -6.30 16.03
C TRP A 228 0.78 -6.26 15.59
N ASN A 229 0.50 -6.22 14.28
CA ASN A 229 -0.88 -6.24 13.77
C ASN A 229 -1.59 -7.56 14.10
N ALA A 230 -0.88 -8.68 13.99
CA ALA A 230 -1.41 -10.00 14.37
C ALA A 230 -1.80 -10.05 15.84
N ASP A 231 -0.93 -9.58 16.74
CA ASP A 231 -1.18 -9.55 18.19
C ASP A 231 -2.39 -8.67 18.53
N GLN A 232 -2.53 -7.51 17.88
CA GLN A 232 -3.69 -6.64 18.07
C GLN A 232 -4.99 -7.35 17.64
N LEU A 233 -5.00 -7.99 16.47
CA LEU A 233 -6.17 -8.73 15.98
C LEU A 233 -6.52 -9.92 16.86
N ILE A 234 -5.53 -10.70 17.32
CA ILE A 234 -5.73 -11.82 18.24
C ILE A 234 -6.37 -11.34 19.54
N SER A 235 -5.85 -10.25 20.12
CA SER A 235 -6.38 -9.68 21.35
C SER A 235 -7.87 -9.36 21.22
N VAL A 236 -8.23 -8.64 20.16
CA VAL A 236 -9.61 -8.19 19.93
C VAL A 236 -10.54 -9.36 19.55
N LEU A 237 -10.06 -10.30 18.73
CA LEU A 237 -10.85 -11.47 18.31
C LEU A 237 -11.03 -12.50 19.45
N SER A 238 -10.17 -12.47 20.47
CA SER A 238 -10.25 -13.35 21.64
C SER A 238 -11.20 -12.86 22.71
N GLU A 239 -11.64 -11.61 22.66
CA GLU A 239 -12.65 -11.10 23.59
C GLU A 239 -13.99 -11.81 23.34
N PRO A 240 -14.67 -12.31 24.41
CA PRO A 240 -16.00 -12.88 24.25
C PRO A 240 -16.92 -11.82 23.69
N SER A 241 -17.62 -12.15 22.60
CA SER A 241 -18.71 -11.31 22.10
C SER A 241 -19.71 -11.12 23.24
N CYS A 242 -19.84 -9.89 23.74
CA CYS A 242 -20.99 -9.53 24.55
C CYS A 242 -22.23 -9.64 23.61
N GLU A 243 -22.87 -10.82 23.60
CA GLU A 243 -24.21 -10.99 23.05
C GLU A 243 -25.25 -10.36 23.98
#